data_42639dcdc4c6981d22b4947be47221c3
#
_entry.id   42639dcdc4c6981d22b4947be47221c3
#
_cell.length_a   1.000
_cell.length_b   1.000
_cell.length_c   1.000
_cell.angle_alpha   90.00
_cell.angle_beta   90.00
_cell.angle_gamma   90.00
#
_symmetry.space_group_name_H-M   'P 1'
#
loop_
_entity.id
_entity.type
_entity.pdbx_description
1 polymer ?
#
loop_
_entity_poly.entity_id
_entity_poly.type
_entity_poly.pdbx_seq_one_letter_code
_entity_poly.pdbx_strand_id
1 'polypeptide(L)'
;LYNGQVTLVESDIAVKGYVSSSDATGNFYKEFYLQDAPENPTAGIGIYLNQVDSYNQFNIGREVYINLKGLYVGENASEVITIGGSADGSRVGIINASQVQSYIMRSATTETMVPLVVNASSVDDSHMGLLVSFEDMQFPLGLQGQSYVDPYDDYDTLHPLVSCLNGAEFFL
;
A
#
# COMPACT_ATOMS: atom_id res chain seq x y z
N LEU A 1 -16.26 -7.99 -4.28
CA LEU A 1 -15.37 -8.94 -4.94
C LEU A 1 -14.67 -9.85 -3.92
N TYR A 2 -14.02 -9.29 -2.91
CA TYR A 2 -13.40 -10.06 -1.85
C TYR A 2 -14.44 -10.52 -0.82
N ASN A 3 -14.37 -11.79 -0.45
CA ASN A 3 -15.33 -12.44 0.46
C ASN A 3 -14.63 -13.21 1.61
N GLY A 4 -13.39 -12.83 1.93
CA GLY A 4 -12.56 -13.52 2.93
C GLY A 4 -11.72 -14.66 2.35
N GLN A 5 -11.74 -14.88 1.03
CA GLN A 5 -10.93 -15.88 0.35
C GLN A 5 -10.36 -15.33 -0.95
N VAL A 6 -9.19 -15.84 -1.36
CA VAL A 6 -8.62 -15.51 -2.66
C VAL A 6 -9.58 -15.92 -3.76
N THR A 7 -10.02 -14.95 -4.54
CA THR A 7 -11.09 -15.10 -5.53
C THR A 7 -10.61 -14.68 -6.91
N LEU A 8 -10.79 -15.55 -7.91
CA LEU A 8 -10.58 -15.22 -9.31
C LEU A 8 -11.70 -14.27 -9.79
N VAL A 9 -11.33 -13.19 -10.44
CA VAL A 9 -12.28 -12.26 -11.04
C VAL A 9 -12.62 -12.73 -12.47
N GLU A 10 -13.82 -13.22 -12.67
CA GLU A 10 -14.31 -13.68 -13.97
C GLU A 10 -15.02 -12.58 -14.77
N SER A 11 -15.57 -11.60 -14.05
CA SER A 11 -16.31 -10.48 -14.63
C SER A 11 -15.37 -9.51 -15.36
N ASP A 12 -15.87 -8.96 -16.47
CA ASP A 12 -15.16 -7.92 -17.22
C ASP A 12 -15.39 -6.55 -16.58
N ILE A 13 -14.61 -6.29 -15.54
CA ILE A 13 -14.68 -5.08 -14.73
C ILE A 13 -13.27 -4.50 -14.56
N ALA A 14 -13.21 -3.20 -14.34
CA ALA A 14 -11.98 -2.49 -14.04
C ALA A 14 -12.13 -1.66 -12.76
N VAL A 15 -11.03 -1.44 -12.07
CA VAL A 15 -10.92 -0.45 -10.99
C VAL A 15 -10.07 0.71 -11.46
N LYS A 16 -10.37 1.89 -10.94
CA LYS A 16 -9.60 3.10 -11.09
C LYS A 16 -9.11 3.54 -9.72
N GLY A 17 -7.87 4.01 -9.66
CA GLY A 17 -7.33 4.60 -8.42
C GLY A 17 -6.13 5.47 -8.71
N TYR A 18 -5.61 6.06 -7.66
CA TYR A 18 -4.43 6.93 -7.67
C TYR A 18 -3.33 6.27 -6.84
N VAL A 19 -2.12 6.22 -7.39
CA VAL A 19 -0.98 5.61 -6.70
C VAL A 19 -0.65 6.39 -5.43
N SER A 20 -0.66 5.69 -4.29
CA SER A 20 -0.46 6.27 -2.97
C SER A 20 0.87 5.88 -2.31
N SER A 21 1.66 4.99 -2.94
CA SER A 21 2.95 4.52 -2.44
C SER A 21 4.07 4.65 -3.47
N SER A 22 5.32 4.45 -3.03
CA SER A 22 6.48 4.46 -3.92
C SER A 22 7.54 3.48 -3.42
N ASP A 23 8.08 2.67 -4.34
CA ASP A 23 9.20 1.77 -4.11
C ASP A 23 10.58 2.42 -4.36
N ALA A 24 10.63 3.75 -4.59
CA ALA A 24 11.87 4.48 -4.86
C ALA A 24 12.90 4.43 -3.73
N THR A 25 12.45 4.29 -2.49
CA THR A 25 13.29 4.21 -1.29
C THR A 25 13.49 2.79 -0.76
N GLY A 26 12.90 1.79 -1.42
CA GLY A 26 13.00 0.38 -1.04
C GLY A 26 12.01 -0.08 0.04
N ASN A 27 11.10 0.79 0.50
CA ASN A 27 10.10 0.44 1.52
C ASN A 27 9.02 -0.52 1.01
N PHE A 28 8.83 -0.60 -0.31
CA PHE A 28 7.91 -1.52 -0.96
C PHE A 28 8.68 -2.38 -1.95
N TYR A 29 8.36 -3.65 -2.00
CA TYR A 29 9.02 -4.60 -2.89
C TYR A 29 8.01 -5.37 -3.72
N LYS A 30 8.04 -5.13 -5.05
CA LYS A 30 7.13 -5.75 -6.02
C LYS A 30 5.65 -5.45 -5.75
N GLU A 31 5.37 -4.33 -5.12
CA GLU A 31 4.02 -3.87 -4.85
C GLU A 31 3.93 -2.35 -4.87
N PHE A 32 2.75 -1.87 -5.14
CA PHE A 32 2.35 -0.48 -4.88
C PHE A 32 0.89 -0.45 -4.44
N TYR A 33 0.47 0.68 -3.87
CA TYR A 33 -0.88 0.87 -3.37
C TYR A 33 -1.62 1.91 -4.21
N LEU A 34 -2.93 1.68 -4.37
CA LEU A 34 -3.87 2.63 -4.96
C LEU A 34 -4.90 3.02 -3.91
N GLN A 35 -5.33 4.27 -3.96
CA GLN A 35 -6.53 4.73 -3.26
C GLN A 35 -7.54 5.31 -4.23
N ASP A 36 -8.81 5.33 -3.85
CA ASP A 36 -9.95 5.69 -4.71
C ASP A 36 -10.01 7.17 -5.07
N ALA A 37 -9.43 8.05 -4.25
CA ALA A 37 -9.39 9.49 -4.48
C ALA A 37 -8.04 10.10 -4.06
N PRO A 38 -7.58 11.20 -4.71
CA PRO A 38 -6.34 11.87 -4.33
C PRO A 38 -6.44 12.63 -3.01
N GLU A 39 -7.66 12.99 -2.59
CA GLU A 39 -7.98 13.67 -1.34
C GLU A 39 -9.20 13.01 -0.71
N ASN A 40 -9.22 12.90 0.62
CA ASN A 40 -10.28 12.22 1.39
C ASN A 40 -10.62 10.82 0.85
N PRO A 41 -9.64 9.92 0.68
CA PRO A 41 -9.88 8.58 0.20
C PRO A 41 -10.74 7.78 1.19
N THR A 42 -11.50 6.84 0.65
CA THR A 42 -12.35 5.94 1.44
C THR A 42 -11.96 4.47 1.33
N ALA A 43 -11.11 4.14 0.36
CA ALA A 43 -10.64 2.77 0.16
C ALA A 43 -9.24 2.73 -0.44
N GLY A 44 -8.43 1.80 0.04
CA GLY A 44 -7.11 1.47 -0.48
C GLY A 44 -7.03 0.02 -0.93
N ILE A 45 -6.15 -0.27 -1.90
CA ILE A 45 -5.91 -1.62 -2.40
C ILE A 45 -4.46 -1.80 -2.81
N GLY A 46 -3.87 -2.94 -2.45
CA GLY A 46 -2.54 -3.33 -2.89
C GLY A 46 -2.54 -3.91 -4.30
N ILE A 47 -1.46 -3.70 -5.03
CA ILE A 47 -1.20 -4.29 -6.33
C ILE A 47 0.12 -5.04 -6.25
N TYR A 48 0.09 -6.36 -6.41
CA TYR A 48 1.26 -7.23 -6.28
C TYR A 48 1.74 -7.67 -7.67
N LEU A 49 2.93 -7.20 -8.07
CA LEU A 49 3.44 -7.36 -9.43
C LEU A 49 4.95 -7.68 -9.43
N ASN A 50 5.40 -8.47 -10.42
CA ASN A 50 6.82 -8.81 -10.56
C ASN A 50 7.60 -7.70 -11.27
N GLN A 51 7.66 -6.52 -10.64
CA GLN A 51 8.40 -5.37 -11.13
C GLN A 51 9.01 -4.62 -9.95
N VAL A 52 10.27 -4.26 -10.06
CA VAL A 52 10.98 -3.34 -9.15
C VAL A 52 11.11 -1.98 -9.83
N ASP A 53 11.42 -0.95 -9.07
CA ASP A 53 11.48 0.43 -9.56
C ASP A 53 10.18 0.85 -10.27
N SER A 54 9.06 0.36 -9.74
CA SER A 54 7.73 0.58 -10.32
C SER A 54 7.34 2.05 -10.30
N TYR A 55 7.92 2.85 -9.39
CA TYR A 55 7.71 4.31 -9.30
C TYR A 55 8.03 5.05 -10.59
N ASN A 56 8.89 4.51 -11.46
CA ASN A 56 9.19 5.10 -12.76
C ASN A 56 7.98 5.09 -13.72
N GLN A 57 7.06 4.17 -13.51
CA GLN A 57 5.84 4.02 -14.31
C GLN A 57 4.59 4.43 -13.52
N PHE A 58 4.56 4.09 -12.26
CA PHE A 58 3.45 4.27 -11.33
C PHE A 58 3.88 5.21 -10.19
N ASN A 59 4.25 6.44 -10.55
CA ASN A 59 4.63 7.46 -9.57
C ASN A 59 3.43 7.89 -8.71
N ILE A 60 3.70 8.36 -7.50
CA ILE A 60 2.65 8.85 -6.58
C ILE A 60 1.74 9.86 -7.30
N GLY A 61 0.44 9.73 -7.08
CA GLY A 61 -0.61 10.53 -7.71
C GLY A 61 -0.99 10.10 -9.12
N ARG A 62 -0.28 9.13 -9.73
CA ARG A 62 -0.63 8.61 -11.06
C ARG A 62 -2.00 7.97 -11.02
N GLU A 63 -2.90 8.41 -11.92
CA GLU A 63 -4.15 7.73 -12.15
C GLU A 63 -3.90 6.43 -12.93
N VAL A 64 -4.44 5.33 -12.41
CA VAL A 64 -4.24 3.98 -12.93
C VAL A 64 -5.58 3.28 -13.08
N TYR A 65 -5.74 2.53 -14.17
CA TYR A 65 -6.86 1.64 -14.42
C TYR A 65 -6.36 0.20 -14.45
N ILE A 66 -7.05 -0.69 -13.75
CA ILE A 66 -6.70 -2.12 -13.72
C ILE A 66 -7.89 -2.93 -14.19
N ASN A 67 -7.71 -3.66 -15.30
CA ASN A 67 -8.66 -4.66 -15.74
C ASN A 67 -8.53 -5.90 -14.86
N LEU A 68 -9.59 -6.23 -14.13
CA LEU A 68 -9.54 -7.29 -13.12
C LEU A 68 -9.80 -8.69 -13.66
N LYS A 69 -10.41 -8.81 -14.84
CA LYS A 69 -10.76 -10.11 -15.42
C LYS A 69 -9.53 -11.00 -15.63
N GLY A 70 -9.50 -12.13 -14.93
CA GLY A 70 -8.38 -13.07 -14.93
C GLY A 70 -7.33 -12.82 -13.87
N LEU A 71 -7.48 -11.74 -13.08
CA LEU A 71 -6.70 -11.49 -11.88
C LEU A 71 -7.41 -12.05 -10.63
N TYR A 72 -6.68 -12.11 -9.54
CA TYR A 72 -7.18 -12.57 -8.25
C TYR A 72 -7.26 -11.40 -7.27
N VAL A 73 -8.28 -11.42 -6.43
CA VAL A 73 -8.43 -10.50 -5.29
C VAL A 73 -8.34 -11.33 -4.01
N GLY A 74 -7.54 -10.89 -3.07
CA GLY A 74 -7.33 -11.55 -1.80
C GLY A 74 -6.54 -10.65 -0.87
N GLU A 75 -5.87 -11.20 0.11
CA GLU A 75 -4.98 -10.46 1.02
C GLU A 75 -3.51 -10.73 0.69
N ASN A 76 -2.67 -9.77 1.02
CA ASN A 76 -1.22 -9.94 1.07
C ASN A 76 -0.76 -10.44 2.46
N ALA A 77 0.56 -10.42 2.71
CA ALA A 77 1.14 -10.83 3.99
C ALA A 77 0.74 -9.93 5.18
N SER A 78 0.36 -8.69 4.89
CA SER A 78 -0.05 -7.68 5.89
C SER A 78 -1.58 -7.55 5.99
N GLU A 79 -2.34 -8.54 5.50
CA GLU A 79 -3.80 -8.59 5.54
C GLU A 79 -4.49 -7.46 4.74
N VAL A 80 -3.74 -6.76 3.88
CA VAL A 80 -4.31 -5.73 3.01
C VAL A 80 -4.95 -6.38 1.79
N ILE A 81 -6.16 -5.94 1.44
CA ILE A 81 -6.82 -6.38 0.20
C ILE A 81 -5.94 -6.01 -0.99
N THR A 82 -5.59 -7.01 -1.77
CA THR A 82 -4.58 -6.89 -2.84
C THR A 82 -5.05 -7.60 -4.10
N ILE A 83 -4.70 -7.02 -5.26
CA ILE A 83 -4.87 -7.62 -6.57
C ILE A 83 -3.57 -8.29 -6.96
N GLY A 84 -3.65 -9.54 -7.42
CA GLY A 84 -2.51 -10.33 -7.87
C GLY A 84 -2.81 -11.17 -9.11
N GLY A 85 -1.79 -11.86 -9.62
CA GLY A 85 -1.87 -12.64 -10.86
C GLY A 85 -2.20 -14.11 -10.67
N SER A 86 -2.19 -14.60 -9.44
CA SER A 86 -2.46 -16.02 -9.12
C SER A 86 -2.96 -16.16 -7.69
N ALA A 87 -3.46 -17.35 -7.34
CA ALA A 87 -3.66 -17.76 -5.96
C ALA A 87 -2.37 -18.43 -5.45
N ASP A 88 -1.96 -18.08 -4.24
CA ASP A 88 -0.84 -18.68 -3.52
C ASP A 88 -1.29 -19.05 -2.10
N GLY A 89 -1.87 -20.22 -1.96
CA GLY A 89 -2.53 -20.64 -0.73
C GLY A 89 -3.70 -19.73 -0.36
N SER A 90 -3.61 -19.09 0.81
CA SER A 90 -4.62 -18.13 1.30
C SER A 90 -4.37 -16.69 0.84
N ARG A 91 -3.30 -16.44 0.07
CA ARG A 91 -2.86 -15.12 -0.38
C ARG A 91 -2.85 -15.02 -1.90
N VAL A 92 -2.77 -13.79 -2.40
CA VAL A 92 -2.56 -13.58 -3.83
C VAL A 92 -1.07 -13.69 -4.18
N GLY A 93 -0.79 -14.27 -5.35
CA GLY A 93 0.54 -14.29 -5.95
C GLY A 93 0.74 -13.12 -6.92
N ILE A 94 1.98 -12.87 -7.32
CA ILE A 94 2.35 -11.72 -8.15
C ILE A 94 1.77 -11.79 -9.57
N ILE A 95 1.46 -10.63 -10.16
CA ILE A 95 1.24 -10.48 -11.60
C ILE A 95 2.59 -10.59 -12.30
N ASN A 96 2.73 -11.50 -13.25
CA ASN A 96 3.99 -11.66 -13.98
C ASN A 96 4.36 -10.41 -14.77
N ALA A 97 5.65 -10.07 -14.83
CA ALA A 97 6.14 -8.86 -15.49
C ALA A 97 5.66 -8.71 -16.94
N SER A 98 5.56 -9.81 -17.70
CA SER A 98 5.06 -9.82 -19.09
C SER A 98 3.55 -9.51 -19.21
N GLN A 99 2.81 -9.64 -18.12
CA GLN A 99 1.35 -9.44 -18.10
C GLN A 99 0.96 -8.06 -17.53
N VAL A 100 1.86 -7.37 -16.84
CA VAL A 100 1.56 -6.08 -16.18
C VAL A 100 0.88 -5.11 -17.14
N GLN A 101 1.45 -4.90 -18.33
CA GLN A 101 0.91 -3.96 -19.33
C GLN A 101 -0.44 -4.39 -19.94
N SER A 102 -0.81 -5.66 -19.82
CA SER A 102 -2.09 -6.17 -20.30
C SER A 102 -3.23 -5.86 -19.32
N TYR A 103 -2.89 -5.75 -18.03
CA TYR A 103 -3.87 -5.53 -16.97
C TYR A 103 -3.86 -4.09 -16.44
N ILE A 104 -2.69 -3.45 -16.39
CA ILE A 104 -2.50 -2.18 -15.70
C ILE A 104 -2.21 -1.07 -16.72
N MET A 105 -3.13 -0.14 -16.83
CA MET A 105 -3.02 1.02 -17.71
C MET A 105 -2.84 2.29 -16.89
N ARG A 106 -1.75 3.01 -17.12
CA ARG A 106 -1.55 4.33 -16.55
C ARG A 106 -2.14 5.41 -17.44
N SER A 107 -2.84 6.34 -16.84
CA SER A 107 -3.31 7.57 -17.49
C SER A 107 -2.15 8.59 -17.64
N ALA A 108 -2.35 9.61 -18.43
CA ALA A 108 -1.46 10.78 -18.45
C ALA A 108 -1.64 11.68 -17.21
N THR A 109 -2.75 11.52 -16.49
CA THR A 109 -3.11 12.31 -15.31
C THR A 109 -2.26 11.92 -14.11
N THR A 110 -1.74 12.92 -13.42
CA THR A 110 -1.07 12.78 -12.11
C THR A 110 -1.64 13.87 -11.20
N GLU A 111 -2.22 13.47 -10.09
CA GLU A 111 -2.83 14.36 -9.10
C GLU A 111 -1.88 14.57 -7.92
N THR A 112 -2.08 15.68 -7.21
CA THR A 112 -1.42 15.89 -5.92
C THR A 112 -2.16 15.08 -4.86
N MET A 113 -1.45 14.15 -4.22
CA MET A 113 -2.02 13.36 -3.15
C MET A 113 -2.04 14.15 -1.85
N VAL A 114 -3.18 14.18 -1.19
CA VAL A 114 -3.37 14.78 0.13
C VAL A 114 -3.52 13.64 1.13
N PRO A 115 -2.52 13.41 2.03
CA PRO A 115 -2.63 12.36 3.03
C PRO A 115 -3.84 12.56 3.93
N LEU A 116 -4.55 11.48 4.26
CA LEU A 116 -5.61 11.50 5.24
C LEU A 116 -5.00 11.72 6.63
N VAL A 117 -5.38 12.80 7.30
CA VAL A 117 -4.93 13.07 8.68
C VAL A 117 -5.67 12.14 9.63
N VAL A 118 -4.93 11.30 10.34
CA VAL A 118 -5.46 10.30 11.27
C VAL A 118 -4.83 10.48 12.64
N ASN A 119 -5.63 10.32 13.69
CA ASN A 119 -5.09 10.26 15.04
C ASN A 119 -4.59 8.84 15.34
N ALA A 120 -3.37 8.71 15.88
CA ALA A 120 -2.76 7.42 16.17
C ALA A 120 -3.63 6.51 17.06
N SER A 121 -4.46 7.08 17.94
CA SER A 121 -5.39 6.32 18.80
C SER A 121 -6.67 5.83 18.09
N SER A 122 -6.90 6.25 16.85
CA SER A 122 -8.11 5.91 16.07
C SER A 122 -7.81 5.18 14.77
N VAL A 123 -6.57 4.73 14.59
CA VAL A 123 -6.20 3.88 13.44
C VAL A 123 -6.90 2.53 13.57
N ASP A 124 -7.51 2.10 12.47
CA ASP A 124 -8.18 0.81 12.36
C ASP A 124 -8.06 0.27 10.91
N ASP A 125 -8.65 -0.87 10.65
CA ASP A 125 -8.58 -1.57 9.35
C ASP A 125 -9.12 -0.75 8.18
N SER A 126 -9.96 0.26 8.43
CA SER A 126 -10.47 1.13 7.36
C SER A 126 -9.39 2.03 6.74
N HIS A 127 -8.24 2.17 7.41
CA HIS A 127 -7.10 2.94 6.95
C HIS A 127 -6.07 2.11 6.16
N MET A 128 -6.28 0.79 6.06
CA MET A 128 -5.35 -0.08 5.33
C MET A 128 -5.25 0.31 3.85
N GLY A 129 -4.02 0.39 3.35
CA GLY A 129 -3.74 0.75 1.95
C GLY A 129 -3.90 2.24 1.61
N LEU A 130 -4.25 3.08 2.58
CA LEU A 130 -4.37 4.52 2.41
C LEU A 130 -3.06 5.25 2.72
N LEU A 131 -2.82 6.36 2.05
CA LEU A 131 -1.80 7.33 2.41
C LEU A 131 -2.31 8.17 3.58
N VAL A 132 -1.73 7.98 4.75
CA VAL A 132 -2.13 8.67 5.98
C VAL A 132 -1.03 9.59 6.49
N SER A 133 -1.41 10.54 7.32
CA SER A 133 -0.51 11.44 8.04
C SER A 133 -0.90 11.47 9.51
N PHE A 134 0.10 11.36 10.37
CA PHE A 134 -0.04 11.56 11.81
C PHE A 134 0.58 12.89 12.18
N GLU A 135 -0.19 13.74 12.84
CA GLU A 135 0.28 15.02 13.35
C GLU A 135 0.75 14.87 14.82
N ASP A 136 1.57 15.80 15.27
CA ASP A 136 2.05 15.89 16.67
C ASP A 136 2.70 14.59 17.19
N MET A 137 3.44 13.88 16.33
CA MET A 137 4.17 12.68 16.69
C MET A 137 5.66 12.96 16.85
N GLN A 138 6.29 12.24 17.75
CA GLN A 138 7.74 12.30 17.97
C GLN A 138 8.31 10.92 18.30
N PHE A 139 9.60 10.72 18.03
CA PHE A 139 10.33 9.59 18.58
C PHE A 139 10.57 9.80 20.08
N PRO A 140 10.43 8.75 20.92
CA PRO A 140 10.80 8.83 22.33
C PRO A 140 12.25 9.27 22.53
N LEU A 141 12.51 10.06 23.58
CA LEU A 141 13.87 10.53 23.91
C LEU A 141 14.88 9.39 24.08
N GLY A 142 14.42 8.21 24.48
CA GLY A 142 15.26 7.03 24.63
C GLY A 142 15.85 6.51 23.32
N LEU A 143 15.30 6.91 22.17
CA LEU A 143 15.83 6.56 20.84
C LEU A 143 16.79 7.61 20.29
N GLN A 144 17.01 8.71 20.99
CA GLN A 144 17.91 9.76 20.53
C GLN A 144 19.35 9.23 20.40
N GLY A 145 19.92 9.37 19.21
CA GLY A 145 21.28 8.91 18.90
C GLY A 145 21.38 7.42 18.57
N GLN A 146 20.29 6.68 18.56
CA GLN A 146 20.24 5.31 18.06
C GLN A 146 20.13 5.29 16.52
N SER A 147 20.59 4.19 15.92
CA SER A 147 20.42 3.94 14.49
C SER A 147 18.95 3.67 14.18
N TYR A 148 18.48 4.13 13.03
CA TYR A 148 17.12 3.81 12.55
C TYR A 148 16.96 2.32 12.23
N VAL A 149 18.03 1.65 11.84
CA VAL A 149 18.06 0.22 11.61
C VAL A 149 19.09 -0.39 12.54
N ASP A 150 18.70 -1.43 13.30
CA ASP A 150 19.66 -2.22 14.07
C ASP A 150 20.32 -3.24 13.11
N PRO A 151 21.66 -3.15 12.87
CA PRO A 151 22.34 -4.08 11.98
C PRO A 151 22.38 -5.53 12.48
N TYR A 152 21.93 -5.80 13.69
CA TYR A 152 21.84 -7.14 14.27
C TYR A 152 20.44 -7.73 14.25
N ASP A 153 19.43 -6.95 13.81
CA ASP A 153 18.09 -7.45 13.61
C ASP A 153 18.02 -8.24 12.30
N ASP A 154 17.43 -9.42 12.35
CA ASP A 154 17.15 -10.25 11.17
C ASP A 154 15.96 -9.70 10.35
N TYR A 155 15.19 -8.78 10.91
CA TYR A 155 13.99 -8.17 10.33
C TYR A 155 14.00 -6.65 10.58
N ASP A 156 12.99 -5.97 10.08
CA ASP A 156 12.83 -4.53 10.26
C ASP A 156 12.72 -4.17 11.74
N THR A 157 13.49 -3.17 12.16
CA THR A 157 13.45 -2.65 13.53
C THR A 157 12.19 -1.81 13.71
N LEU A 158 11.32 -2.21 14.65
CA LEU A 158 10.11 -1.46 14.95
C LEU A 158 10.45 -0.22 15.81
N HIS A 159 10.10 0.95 15.33
CA HIS A 159 10.27 2.20 16.03
C HIS A 159 8.94 2.78 16.48
N PRO A 160 8.74 3.03 17.80
CA PRO A 160 7.55 3.73 18.27
C PRO A 160 7.60 5.22 17.90
N LEU A 161 6.47 5.72 17.41
CA LEU A 161 6.13 7.13 17.42
C LEU A 161 5.15 7.39 18.54
N VAL A 162 5.36 8.44 19.30
CA VAL A 162 4.52 8.80 20.45
C VAL A 162 3.84 10.13 20.18
N SER A 163 2.52 10.17 20.37
CA SER A 163 1.76 11.41 20.29
C SER A 163 2.12 12.38 21.38
N CYS A 164 2.49 13.60 21.01
CA CYS A 164 2.76 14.70 21.94
C CYS A 164 1.49 15.15 22.70
N LEU A 165 0.30 14.82 22.21
CA LEU A 165 -0.97 15.28 22.78
C LEU A 165 -1.49 14.34 23.87
N ASN A 166 -1.42 13.04 23.66
CA ASN A 166 -2.08 12.05 24.52
C ASN A 166 -1.22 10.82 24.87
N GLY A 167 0.01 10.76 24.36
CA GLY A 167 0.93 9.64 24.60
C GLY A 167 0.55 8.35 23.85
N ALA A 168 -0.39 8.39 22.90
CA ALA A 168 -0.69 7.23 22.06
C ALA A 168 0.53 6.84 21.23
N GLU A 169 0.79 5.55 21.11
CA GLU A 169 1.93 5.01 20.36
C GLU A 169 1.46 4.41 19.03
N PHE A 170 2.29 4.58 18.02
CA PHE A 170 2.18 3.94 16.72
C PHE A 170 3.56 3.41 16.34
N PHE A 171 3.64 2.21 15.82
CA PHE A 171 4.90 1.59 15.43
C PHE A 171 5.09 1.66 13.90
N LEU A 172 6.29 2.11 13.51
CA LEU A 172 6.78 2.14 12.12
C LEU A 172 7.60 0.90 11.82
#